data_d1e195cc3ac5db74cb09806011856814
#
_entry.id   d1e195cc3ac5db74cb09806011856814
#
_cell.length_a   1.000
_cell.length_b   1.000
_cell.length_c   1.000
_cell.angle_alpha   90.00
_cell.angle_beta   90.00
_cell.angle_gamma   90.00
#
_symmetry.space_group_name_H-M   'P 1'
#
loop_
_entity.id
_entity.type
_entity.pdbx_description
1 polymer ?
#
loop_
_entity_poly.entity_id
_entity_poly.type
_entity_poly.pdbx_seq_one_letter_code
_entity_poly.pdbx_strand_id
1 'polypeptide(L)' 'MRNDKTYLAHILDAIETIEEYLEGVAYEQFASSKMIIDAVIRELEIIGEAFNNISSNSSRKIQIFNGVE' A
#
# COMPACT_ATOMS: atom_id res chain seq x y z
N MET A 1 1.41 13.80 -17.79
CA MET A 1 1.81 12.49 -17.97
C MET A 1 2.10 11.74 -16.69
N ARG A 2 1.74 10.52 -16.67
CA ARG A 2 1.87 9.74 -15.48
C ARG A 2 3.32 9.45 -15.17
N ASN A 3 3.65 9.46 -13.93
CA ASN A 3 5.01 9.22 -13.51
C ASN A 3 5.04 8.04 -12.54
N ASP A 4 5.45 6.89 -13.04
CA ASP A 4 5.47 5.70 -12.21
C ASP A 4 6.43 5.82 -11.04
N LYS A 5 7.48 6.60 -11.20
CA LYS A 5 8.40 6.83 -10.11
C LYS A 5 7.71 7.49 -8.93
N THR A 6 6.81 8.40 -9.22
CA THR A 6 6.07 9.07 -8.18
C THR A 6 5.22 8.09 -7.40
N TYR A 7 4.56 7.18 -8.12
CA TYR A 7 3.72 6.19 -7.44
C TYR A 7 4.56 5.21 -6.65
N LEU A 8 5.73 4.83 -7.18
CA LEU A 8 6.61 3.96 -6.43
C LEU A 8 7.11 4.64 -5.17
N ALA A 9 7.39 5.92 -5.25
CA ALA A 9 7.81 6.67 -4.08
C ALA A 9 6.70 6.70 -3.04
N HIS A 10 5.46 6.84 -3.47
CA HIS A 10 4.33 6.83 -2.55
C HIS A 10 4.22 5.47 -1.85
N ILE A 11 4.46 4.40 -2.59
CA ILE A 11 4.39 3.07 -2.02
C ILE A 11 5.48 2.88 -0.97
N LEU A 12 6.70 3.29 -1.29
CA LEU A 12 7.80 3.15 -0.35
C LEU A 12 7.56 4.00 0.89
N ASP A 13 7.05 5.19 0.69
CA ASP A 13 6.76 6.08 1.78
C ASP A 13 5.71 5.47 2.71
N ALA A 14 4.68 4.88 2.11
CA ALA A 14 3.63 4.26 2.89
C ALA A 14 4.15 3.06 3.67
N ILE A 15 5.04 2.29 3.06
CA ILE A 15 5.62 1.15 3.74
C ILE A 15 6.44 1.62 4.95
N GLU A 16 7.22 2.66 4.77
CA GLU A 16 7.99 3.20 5.87
C GLU A 16 7.09 3.71 6.99
N THR A 17 6.00 4.33 6.61
CA THR A 17 5.05 4.84 7.58
C THR A 17 4.44 3.69 8.38
N ILE A 18 4.11 2.60 7.70
CA ILE A 18 3.57 1.44 8.39
C ILE A 18 4.60 0.89 9.37
N GLU A 19 5.85 0.83 8.94
CA GLU A 19 6.90 0.34 9.81
C GLU A 19 7.03 1.22 11.05
N GLU A 20 6.89 2.52 10.89
CA GLU A 20 6.95 3.43 12.01
C GLU A 20 5.81 3.20 12.98
N TYR A 21 4.62 2.97 12.46
CA TYR A 21 3.47 2.70 13.32
C TYR A 21 3.67 1.43 14.14
N LEU A 22 4.36 0.45 13.57
CA LEU A 22 4.49 -0.83 14.22
C LEU A 22 5.76 -0.99 15.02
N GLU A 23 6.63 -0.01 14.96
CA GLU A 23 7.88 -0.10 15.67
C GLU A 23 7.63 -0.20 17.16
N GLY A 24 8.19 -1.24 17.77
CA GLY A 24 8.02 -1.42 19.21
C GLY A 24 6.65 -1.86 19.63
N VAL A 25 5.79 -2.21 18.69
CA VAL A 25 4.43 -2.60 19.00
C VAL A 25 4.32 -4.12 18.97
N ALA A 26 3.93 -4.70 20.09
CA ALA A 26 3.74 -6.13 20.16
C ALA A 26 2.45 -6.49 19.44
N TYR A 27 2.36 -7.75 19.05
CA TYR A 27 1.20 -8.21 18.32
C TYR A 27 -0.10 -7.94 19.09
N GLU A 28 -0.10 -8.20 20.37
CA GLU A 28 -1.30 -7.98 21.17
C GLU A 28 -1.70 -6.52 21.22
N GLN A 29 -0.70 -5.65 21.24
CA GLN A 29 -0.97 -4.22 21.23
C GLN A 29 -1.59 -3.82 19.92
N PHE A 30 -1.03 -4.35 18.84
CA PHE A 30 -1.55 -4.05 17.52
C PHE A 30 -2.99 -4.55 17.41
N ALA A 31 -3.23 -5.79 17.81
CA ALA A 31 -4.53 -6.40 17.64
C ALA A 31 -5.62 -5.70 18.42
N SER A 32 -5.25 -5.06 19.52
CA SER A 32 -6.23 -4.39 20.35
C SER A 32 -6.31 -2.89 20.13
N SER A 33 -5.53 -2.36 19.22
CA SER A 33 -5.54 -0.93 18.97
C SER A 33 -6.24 -0.60 17.66
N LYS A 34 -7.47 -0.20 17.78
CA LYS A 34 -8.22 0.18 16.60
C LYS A 34 -7.54 1.33 15.86
N MET A 35 -6.93 2.23 16.61
CA MET A 35 -6.27 3.37 16.00
C MET A 35 -5.10 2.94 15.12
N ILE A 36 -4.29 2.03 15.63
CA ILE A 36 -3.14 1.57 14.86
C ILE A 36 -3.61 0.76 13.66
N ILE A 37 -4.60 -0.09 13.85
CA ILE A 37 -5.13 -0.88 12.76
C ILE A 37 -5.67 0.02 11.66
N ASP A 38 -6.44 1.02 12.04
CA ASP A 38 -7.03 1.92 11.06
C ASP A 38 -5.94 2.69 10.32
N ALA A 39 -4.90 3.10 11.03
CA ALA A 39 -3.81 3.83 10.40
C ALA A 39 -3.08 2.95 9.39
N VAL A 40 -2.85 1.70 9.74
CA VAL A 40 -2.18 0.79 8.83
C VAL A 40 -3.06 0.52 7.61
N ILE A 41 -4.34 0.33 7.84
CA ILE A 41 -5.25 0.08 6.74
C ILE A 41 -5.23 1.26 5.77
N ARG A 42 -5.20 2.46 6.30
CA ARG A 42 -5.16 3.64 5.46
C ARG A 42 -3.91 3.65 4.58
N GLU A 43 -2.77 3.28 5.16
CA GLU A 43 -1.55 3.25 4.37
C GLU A 43 -1.62 2.15 3.33
N LEU A 44 -2.25 1.03 3.66
CA LEU A 44 -2.41 -0.03 2.69
C LEU A 44 -3.28 0.41 1.52
N GLU A 45 -4.28 1.23 1.81
CA GLU A 45 -5.12 1.78 0.76
C GLU A 45 -4.32 2.68 -0.17
N ILE A 46 -3.42 3.45 0.39
CA ILE A 46 -2.56 4.32 -0.40
C ILE A 46 -1.68 3.48 -1.31
N ILE A 47 -1.13 2.40 -0.77
CA ILE A 47 -0.30 1.50 -1.56
C ILE A 47 -1.12 0.90 -2.70
N GLY A 48 -2.32 0.44 -2.38
CA GLY A 48 -3.18 -0.16 -3.38
C GLY A 48 -3.53 0.81 -4.50
N GLU A 49 -3.79 2.03 -4.13
CA GLU A 49 -4.14 3.05 -5.08
C GLU A 49 -2.98 3.39 -6.01
N ALA A 50 -1.79 3.52 -5.41
CA ALA A 50 -0.60 3.81 -6.20
C ALA A 50 -0.29 2.65 -7.15
N PHE A 51 -0.42 1.44 -6.64
CA PHE A 51 -0.17 0.26 -7.45
C PHE A 51 -1.16 0.20 -8.60
N ASN A 52 -2.39 0.53 -8.33
CA ASN A 52 -3.42 0.53 -9.33
C ASN A 52 -3.12 1.53 -10.45
N ASN A 53 -2.57 2.67 -10.09
CA ASN A 53 -2.20 3.66 -11.09
C ASN A 53 -1.08 3.17 -11.98
N ILE A 54 -0.12 2.47 -11.39
CA ILE A 54 0.96 1.88 -12.17
C ILE A 54 0.41 0.81 -13.10
N SER A 55 -0.47 -0.01 -12.59
CA SER A 55 -1.09 -1.07 -13.37
C SER A 55 -1.87 -0.51 -14.55
N SER A 56 -2.60 0.55 -14.31
CA SER A 56 -3.37 1.19 -15.36
C SER A 56 -2.47 1.65 -16.49
N ASN A 57 -1.31 2.14 -16.11
CA ASN A 57 -0.36 2.63 -17.06
C ASN A 57 0.15 1.51 -17.96
N SER A 58 0.24 0.32 -17.42
CA SER A 58 0.72 -0.84 -18.17
C SER A 58 -0.39 -1.86 -18.30
N SER A 59 -1.58 -1.39 -18.48
CA SER A 59 -2.74 -2.24 -18.36
C SER A 59 -2.71 -3.47 -19.22
N ARG A 60 -2.14 -3.38 -20.37
CA ARG A 60 -2.12 -4.53 -21.22
C ARG A 60 -1.34 -5.67 -20.66
N LYS A 61 -0.24 -5.37 -20.05
CA LYS A 61 0.59 -6.39 -19.49
C LYS A 61 -0.02 -6.99 -18.26
N ILE A 62 -0.82 -6.23 -17.60
CA ILE A 62 -1.42 -6.68 -16.37
C ILE A 62 -2.68 -7.45 -16.60
N GLN A 63 -3.03 -7.59 -17.83
CA GLN A 63 -4.20 -8.33 -18.19
C GLN A 63 -4.22 -9.73 -17.60
N ILE A 64 -3.07 -10.34 -17.53
CA ILE A 64 -2.95 -11.66 -16.97
C ILE A 64 -3.49 -11.72 -15.57
N PHE A 65 -3.18 -10.70 -14.84
CA PHE A 65 -3.59 -10.62 -13.46
C PHE A 65 -5.10 -10.68 -13.37
N ASN A 66 -5.77 -9.99 -14.25
CA ASN A 66 -7.20 -10.00 -14.25
C ASN A 66 -7.75 -11.34 -14.65
N GLY A 67 -7.05 -12.02 -15.49
CA GLY A 67 -7.53 -13.29 -15.97
C GLY A 67 -7.46 -14.37 -14.94
N VAL A 68 -6.80 -14.09 -13.87
CA VAL A 68 -6.66 -15.06 -12.82
C VAL A 68 -7.97 -15.33 -12.12
N GLU A 69 -8.79 -14.33 -12.02
CA GLU A 69 -10.03 -14.56 -11.36
C GLU A 69 -10.91 -15.36 -12.18
#